data_d36a6b83b5df9bcaba8ccf4a7513ffda
#
_entry.id   d36a6b83b5df9bcaba8ccf4a7513ffda
#
_cell.length_a   1.000
_cell.length_b   1.000
_cell.length_c   1.000
_cell.angle_alpha   90.00
_cell.angle_beta   90.00
_cell.angle_gamma   90.00
#
_symmetry.space_group_name_H-M   'P 1'
#
loop_
_entity.id
_entity.type
_entity.pdbx_description
1 polymer ?
#
loop_
_entity_poly.entity_id
_entity_poly.type
_entity_poly.pdbx_seq_one_letter_code
_entity_poly.pdbx_strand_id
1 'polypeptide(L)'
;MRKILLFMLLCLTLQGSAFVQVRESQLYCEGRAWRPIGVNIHASICEKLAFKAAAQYGWNSLRIAPANAAELKQCVKWAKQAGVKLCVVIIPAFPIAEVADFRKKKEIWAWEVNSCNQAEEVRKLCPNHLIVCEIEGNRGTIEKRVDSAIMCASIDLISISLLPFESGWVAPTSLYLGLRNCYMKSADLFQQIARRMSLSEKPLMVSACAYPRDKMFRLPESATSLRDSYFQFVLNFTFPSSGKRLCGVHFQRWELPPVGDDDKHLTSMSIYPTDTVTQRVLGLGRE
;
A
#
# COMPACT_ATOMS: atom_id res chain seq x y z
N MET A 1 33.53 21.77 -27.71
CA MET A 1 32.11 21.64 -27.94
C MET A 1 31.53 20.24 -27.74
N ARG A 2 32.10 19.15 -28.31
CA ARG A 2 31.57 17.77 -28.13
C ARG A 2 31.47 17.31 -26.66
N LYS A 3 32.44 17.66 -25.79
CA LYS A 3 32.41 17.27 -24.35
C LYS A 3 31.32 17.99 -23.54
N ILE A 4 30.99 19.26 -23.91
CA ILE A 4 29.93 20.03 -23.26
C ILE A 4 28.57 19.49 -23.69
N LEU A 5 28.41 19.10 -24.96
CA LEU A 5 27.19 18.47 -25.45
C LEU A 5 26.91 17.11 -24.78
N LEU A 6 27.96 16.30 -24.58
CA LEU A 6 27.86 15.02 -23.90
C LEU A 6 27.49 15.20 -22.43
N PHE A 7 28.03 16.21 -21.76
CA PHE A 7 27.70 16.54 -20.38
C PHE A 7 26.27 17.08 -20.25
N MET A 8 25.81 17.92 -21.18
CA MET A 8 24.41 18.35 -21.22
C MET A 8 23.44 17.21 -21.54
N LEU A 9 23.80 16.29 -22.43
CA LEU A 9 23.01 15.08 -22.67
C LEU A 9 22.96 14.18 -21.42
N LEU A 10 24.08 14.01 -20.72
CA LEU A 10 24.12 13.25 -19.45
C LEU A 10 23.28 13.92 -18.36
N CYS A 11 23.30 15.25 -18.26
CA CYS A 11 22.48 16.00 -17.30
C CYS A 11 20.99 15.95 -17.64
N LEU A 12 20.62 15.90 -18.92
CA LEU A 12 19.22 15.74 -19.35
C LEU A 12 18.65 14.33 -19.06
N THR A 13 19.51 13.31 -19.04
CA THR A 13 19.09 11.94 -18.67
C THR A 13 19.00 11.73 -17.16
N LEU A 14 19.54 12.66 -16.35
CA LEU A 14 19.46 12.65 -14.87
C LEU A 14 18.26 13.39 -14.31
N GLN A 15 17.40 13.99 -15.14
CA GLN A 15 16.09 14.46 -14.68
C GLN A 15 15.24 13.24 -14.33
N GLY A 16 15.23 12.90 -13.02
CA GLY A 16 14.43 11.81 -12.49
C GLY A 16 12.98 11.96 -12.94
N SER A 17 12.39 10.87 -13.44
CA SER A 17 10.97 10.87 -13.78
C SER A 17 10.16 11.38 -12.59
N ALA A 18 9.23 12.29 -12.84
CA ALA A 18 8.30 12.76 -11.81
C ALA A 18 7.34 11.65 -11.33
N PHE A 19 7.26 10.56 -12.07
CA PHE A 19 6.50 9.35 -11.73
C PHE A 19 7.38 8.33 -11.02
N VAL A 20 6.76 7.54 -10.15
CA VAL A 20 7.44 6.41 -9.49
C VAL A 20 7.77 5.34 -10.52
N GLN A 21 8.95 4.76 -10.41
CA GLN A 21 9.46 3.72 -11.31
C GLN A 21 9.86 2.47 -10.54
N VAL A 22 9.78 1.32 -11.20
CA VAL A 22 10.38 0.07 -10.73
C VAL A 22 11.76 -0.09 -11.37
N ARG A 23 12.79 -0.38 -10.57
CA ARG A 23 14.14 -0.77 -11.03
C ARG A 23 14.67 -1.83 -10.07
N GLU A 24 15.15 -2.95 -10.59
CA GLU A 24 15.73 -4.04 -9.78
C GLU A 24 14.83 -4.49 -8.62
N SER A 25 13.52 -4.60 -8.87
CA SER A 25 12.50 -4.95 -7.88
C SER A 25 12.35 -3.95 -6.72
N GLN A 26 12.79 -2.71 -6.90
CA GLN A 26 12.63 -1.61 -5.95
C GLN A 26 11.88 -0.44 -6.59
N LEU A 27 11.30 0.41 -5.75
CA LEU A 27 10.62 1.63 -6.20
C LEU A 27 11.55 2.84 -6.07
N TYR A 28 11.46 3.70 -7.07
CA TYR A 28 12.19 4.98 -7.12
C TYR A 28 11.21 6.12 -7.35
N CYS A 29 11.29 7.16 -6.54
CA CYS A 29 10.54 8.39 -6.69
C CYS A 29 11.54 9.54 -6.89
N GLU A 30 11.40 10.29 -7.98
CA GLU A 30 12.28 11.42 -8.31
C GLU A 30 13.78 11.03 -8.29
N GLY A 31 14.08 9.82 -8.77
CA GLY A 31 15.44 9.28 -8.85
C GLY A 31 16.02 8.71 -7.55
N ARG A 32 15.29 8.76 -6.45
CA ARG A 32 15.71 8.22 -5.15
C ARG A 32 14.95 6.95 -4.82
N ALA A 33 15.61 6.00 -4.17
CA ALA A 33 14.94 4.82 -3.64
C ALA A 33 13.78 5.25 -2.72
N TRP A 34 12.61 4.69 -2.95
CA TRP A 34 11.41 5.04 -2.22
C TRP A 34 10.65 3.79 -1.82
N ARG A 35 10.19 3.74 -0.59
CA ARG A 35 9.37 2.67 -0.06
C ARG A 35 8.04 3.24 0.43
N PRO A 36 6.90 2.90 -0.18
CA PRO A 36 5.60 3.31 0.34
C PRO A 36 5.34 2.63 1.69
N ILE A 37 5.28 3.44 2.72
CA ILE A 37 4.80 3.07 4.04
C ILE A 37 3.56 3.90 4.26
N GLY A 38 2.41 3.27 4.25
CA GLY A 38 1.15 3.99 4.15
C GLY A 38 0.01 3.34 4.89
N VAL A 39 -1.14 3.96 4.76
CA VAL A 39 -2.40 3.52 5.36
C VAL A 39 -3.52 3.57 4.36
N ASN A 40 -4.52 2.71 4.59
CA ASN A 40 -5.77 2.75 3.87
C ASN A 40 -6.70 3.79 4.51
N ILE A 41 -7.19 4.74 3.71
CA ILE A 41 -8.21 5.69 4.12
C ILE A 41 -9.55 5.19 3.60
N HIS A 42 -10.48 4.98 4.53
CA HIS A 42 -11.84 4.59 4.19
C HIS A 42 -12.62 5.77 3.55
N ALA A 43 -13.50 5.47 2.60
CA ALA A 43 -14.26 6.49 1.87
C ALA A 43 -15.05 7.44 2.81
N SER A 44 -15.61 6.93 3.92
CA SER A 44 -16.39 7.73 4.89
C SER A 44 -15.56 8.79 5.63
N ILE A 45 -14.23 8.69 5.61
CA ILE A 45 -13.31 9.63 6.29
C ILE A 45 -12.29 10.22 5.33
N CYS A 46 -12.56 10.15 4.02
CA CYS A 46 -11.68 10.71 2.99
C CYS A 46 -11.80 12.23 2.97
N GLU A 47 -11.27 12.88 4.02
CA GLU A 47 -11.31 14.31 4.23
C GLU A 47 -9.90 14.92 4.20
N LYS A 48 -9.83 16.22 3.91
CA LYS A 48 -8.57 16.98 3.91
C LYS A 48 -7.79 16.82 5.22
N LEU A 49 -8.49 16.74 6.35
CA LEU A 49 -7.89 16.62 7.67
C LEU A 49 -7.17 15.27 7.84
N ALA A 50 -7.75 14.18 7.34
CA ALA A 50 -7.14 12.85 7.38
C ALA A 50 -5.82 12.79 6.58
N PHE A 51 -5.76 13.45 5.41
CA PHE A 51 -4.55 13.54 4.60
C PHE A 51 -3.45 14.33 5.32
N LYS A 52 -3.81 15.48 5.90
CA LYS A 52 -2.88 16.30 6.66
C LYS A 52 -2.34 15.55 7.88
N ALA A 53 -3.22 14.92 8.64
CA ALA A 53 -2.85 14.12 9.80
C ALA A 53 -1.92 12.98 9.40
N ALA A 54 -2.27 12.20 8.38
CA ALA A 54 -1.43 11.10 7.90
C ALA A 54 -0.01 11.58 7.56
N ALA A 55 0.12 12.69 6.82
CA ALA A 55 1.43 13.27 6.49
C ALA A 55 2.21 13.74 7.72
N GLN A 56 1.54 14.35 8.70
CA GLN A 56 2.17 14.79 9.95
C GLN A 56 2.76 13.65 10.76
N TYR A 57 2.14 12.46 10.66
CA TYR A 57 2.60 11.24 11.31
C TYR A 57 3.58 10.43 10.47
N GLY A 58 4.03 10.96 9.33
CA GLY A 58 5.12 10.39 8.54
C GLY A 58 4.70 9.36 7.49
N TRP A 59 3.39 9.14 7.29
CA TRP A 59 2.94 8.30 6.18
C TRP A 59 3.28 8.97 4.86
N ASN A 60 3.95 8.26 3.97
CA ASN A 60 4.36 8.79 2.67
C ASN A 60 3.46 8.34 1.51
N SER A 61 2.55 7.40 1.78
CA SER A 61 1.60 6.85 0.82
C SER A 61 0.23 6.63 1.46
N LEU A 62 -0.83 6.92 0.70
CA LEU A 62 -2.21 6.65 1.11
C LEU A 62 -2.88 5.76 0.06
N ARG A 63 -3.55 4.71 0.49
CA ARG A 63 -4.37 3.86 -0.37
C ARG A 63 -5.82 4.27 -0.22
N ILE A 64 -6.46 4.60 -1.33
CA ILE A 64 -7.84 5.12 -1.38
C ILE A 64 -8.65 4.39 -2.46
N ALA A 65 -9.96 4.32 -2.26
CA ALA A 65 -10.91 3.72 -3.20
C ALA A 65 -12.03 4.72 -3.52
N PRO A 66 -11.77 5.73 -4.37
CA PRO A 66 -12.76 6.75 -4.73
C PRO A 66 -13.88 6.14 -5.58
N ALA A 67 -15.10 6.64 -5.42
CA ALA A 67 -16.25 6.18 -6.18
C ALA A 67 -16.34 6.79 -7.60
N ASN A 68 -15.71 7.96 -7.81
CA ASN A 68 -15.75 8.70 -9.07
C ASN A 68 -14.58 9.67 -9.23
N ALA A 69 -14.42 10.25 -10.43
CA ALA A 69 -13.35 11.19 -10.73
C ALA A 69 -13.42 12.51 -9.94
N ALA A 70 -14.60 12.97 -9.55
CA ALA A 70 -14.73 14.21 -8.78
C ALA A 70 -14.12 14.04 -7.37
N GLU A 71 -14.43 12.93 -6.72
CA GLU A 71 -13.82 12.53 -5.44
C GLU A 71 -12.31 12.36 -5.59
N LEU A 72 -11.86 11.65 -6.61
CA LEU A 72 -10.42 11.47 -6.85
C LEU A 72 -9.69 12.79 -7.12
N LYS A 73 -10.28 13.72 -7.88
CA LYS A 73 -9.72 15.07 -8.10
C LYS A 73 -9.49 15.79 -6.78
N GLN A 74 -10.42 15.66 -5.85
CA GLN A 74 -10.31 16.25 -4.52
C GLN A 74 -9.21 15.58 -3.68
N CYS A 75 -9.13 14.24 -3.70
CA CYS A 75 -8.07 13.48 -3.03
C CYS A 75 -6.68 13.85 -3.56
N VAL A 76 -6.52 13.97 -4.88
CA VAL A 76 -5.25 14.40 -5.51
C VAL A 76 -4.84 15.80 -5.04
N LYS A 77 -5.80 16.74 -4.91
CA LYS A 77 -5.52 18.08 -4.37
C LYS A 77 -5.02 18.01 -2.92
N TRP A 78 -5.67 17.22 -2.08
CA TRP A 78 -5.27 17.06 -0.68
C TRP A 78 -3.92 16.35 -0.55
N ALA A 79 -3.69 15.30 -1.33
CA ALA A 79 -2.41 14.60 -1.37
C ALA A 79 -1.25 15.54 -1.74
N LYS A 80 -1.45 16.38 -2.78
CA LYS A 80 -0.47 17.40 -3.17
C LYS A 80 -0.17 18.39 -2.03
N GLN A 81 -1.20 18.86 -1.33
CA GLN A 81 -1.05 19.78 -0.21
C GLN A 81 -0.35 19.14 1.00
N ALA A 82 -0.58 17.86 1.22
CA ALA A 82 0.00 17.09 2.31
C ALA A 82 1.41 16.53 1.98
N GLY A 83 1.81 16.52 0.71
CA GLY A 83 3.10 15.93 0.29
C GLY A 83 3.13 14.41 0.28
N VAL A 84 1.96 13.76 0.21
CA VAL A 84 1.83 12.29 0.16
C VAL A 84 1.51 11.80 -1.24
N LYS A 85 1.79 10.52 -1.52
CA LYS A 85 1.45 9.85 -2.78
C LYS A 85 0.21 8.97 -2.61
N LEU A 86 -0.52 8.74 -3.70
CA LEU A 86 -1.74 7.94 -3.71
C LEU A 86 -1.54 6.62 -4.45
N CYS A 87 -1.95 5.51 -3.84
CA CYS A 87 -2.32 4.27 -4.50
C CYS A 87 -3.84 4.26 -4.64
N VAL A 88 -4.34 4.26 -5.87
CA VAL A 88 -5.77 4.37 -6.14
C VAL A 88 -6.33 3.01 -6.54
N VAL A 89 -7.25 2.49 -5.74
CA VAL A 89 -7.96 1.23 -6.02
C VAL A 89 -9.09 1.49 -7.00
N ILE A 90 -9.13 0.76 -8.09
CA ILE A 90 -10.22 0.81 -9.06
C ILE A 90 -11.30 -0.16 -8.61
N ILE A 91 -12.32 0.39 -7.94
CA ILE A 91 -13.51 -0.36 -7.53
C ILE A 91 -14.54 -0.41 -8.68
N PRO A 92 -15.51 -1.34 -8.66
CA PRO A 92 -16.52 -1.45 -9.72
C PRO A 92 -17.35 -0.18 -9.97
N ALA A 93 -17.49 0.67 -8.96
CA ALA A 93 -18.20 1.95 -9.10
C ALA A 93 -17.38 3.04 -9.83
N PHE A 94 -16.03 2.90 -9.92
CA PHE A 94 -15.18 3.88 -10.56
C PHE A 94 -15.10 3.59 -12.08
N PRO A 95 -15.57 4.51 -12.95
CA PRO A 95 -15.51 4.30 -14.39
C PRO A 95 -14.07 4.31 -14.89
N ILE A 96 -13.61 3.20 -15.46
CA ILE A 96 -12.20 3.05 -15.86
C ILE A 96 -11.78 4.10 -16.92
N ALA A 97 -12.70 4.55 -17.76
CA ALA A 97 -12.44 5.61 -18.74
C ALA A 97 -12.00 6.94 -18.09
N GLU A 98 -12.45 7.23 -16.87
CA GLU A 98 -12.09 8.44 -16.13
C GLU A 98 -10.63 8.44 -15.64
N VAL A 99 -9.95 7.27 -15.64
CA VAL A 99 -8.52 7.15 -15.33
C VAL A 99 -7.68 8.07 -16.22
N ALA A 100 -8.09 8.28 -17.49
CA ALA A 100 -7.40 9.14 -18.46
C ALA A 100 -7.23 10.59 -17.98
N ASP A 101 -8.15 11.13 -17.19
CA ASP A 101 -8.10 12.48 -16.64
C ASP A 101 -6.91 12.69 -15.70
N PHE A 102 -6.37 11.61 -15.18
CA PHE A 102 -5.31 11.60 -14.17
C PHE A 102 -3.93 11.23 -14.74
N ARG A 103 -3.81 11.00 -16.04
CA ARG A 103 -2.55 10.55 -16.71
C ARG A 103 -1.31 11.41 -16.42
N LYS A 104 -1.50 12.68 -16.03
CA LYS A 104 -0.41 13.63 -15.71
C LYS A 104 -0.28 13.91 -14.20
N LYS A 105 -1.06 13.23 -13.34
CA LYS A 105 -1.08 13.49 -11.89
C LYS A 105 -0.01 12.64 -11.20
N LYS A 106 1.14 13.24 -10.95
CA LYS A 106 2.28 12.59 -10.26
C LYS A 106 2.03 12.27 -8.78
N GLU A 107 0.99 12.83 -8.22
CA GLU A 107 0.50 12.50 -6.87
C GLU A 107 -0.02 11.07 -6.80
N ILE A 108 -0.59 10.54 -7.89
CA ILE A 108 -0.94 9.13 -8.02
C ILE A 108 0.33 8.38 -8.43
N TRP A 109 0.82 7.52 -7.57
CA TRP A 109 1.99 6.71 -7.89
C TRP A 109 1.62 5.38 -8.52
N ALA A 110 0.43 4.84 -8.18
CA ALA A 110 -0.06 3.58 -8.72
C ALA A 110 -1.58 3.53 -8.82
N TRP A 111 -2.05 2.76 -9.79
CA TRP A 111 -3.41 2.26 -9.90
C TRP A 111 -3.44 0.82 -9.46
N GLU A 112 -4.33 0.48 -8.55
CA GLU A 112 -4.50 -0.89 -8.08
C GLU A 112 -5.70 -1.52 -8.75
N VAL A 113 -5.48 -2.68 -9.34
CA VAL A 113 -6.43 -3.43 -10.15
C VAL A 113 -6.53 -4.88 -9.65
N ASN A 114 -7.58 -5.58 -10.04
CA ASN A 114 -7.82 -6.97 -9.64
C ASN A 114 -7.66 -7.99 -10.77
N SER A 115 -7.39 -7.56 -12.00
CA SER A 115 -7.25 -8.43 -13.17
C SER A 115 -6.31 -7.89 -14.24
N CYS A 116 -5.82 -8.78 -15.09
CA CYS A 116 -4.96 -8.40 -16.22
C CYS A 116 -5.71 -7.51 -17.23
N ASN A 117 -6.97 -7.83 -17.54
CA ASN A 117 -7.78 -7.03 -18.47
C ASN A 117 -7.90 -5.58 -17.99
N GLN A 118 -8.20 -5.39 -16.71
CA GLN A 118 -8.27 -4.06 -16.11
C GLN A 118 -6.89 -3.37 -16.15
N ALA A 119 -5.81 -4.10 -15.92
CA ALA A 119 -4.45 -3.56 -16.02
C ALA A 119 -4.13 -3.06 -17.44
N GLU A 120 -4.51 -3.80 -18.46
CA GLU A 120 -4.30 -3.42 -19.86
C GLU A 120 -5.08 -2.17 -20.25
N GLU A 121 -6.32 -2.03 -19.78
CA GLU A 121 -7.12 -0.83 -20.01
C GLU A 121 -6.50 0.40 -19.32
N VAL A 122 -6.12 0.26 -18.06
CA VAL A 122 -5.45 1.36 -17.31
C VAL A 122 -4.12 1.74 -17.96
N ARG A 123 -3.33 0.76 -18.41
CA ARG A 123 -2.05 1.02 -19.10
C ARG A 123 -2.22 1.85 -20.35
N LYS A 124 -3.26 1.60 -21.14
CA LYS A 124 -3.58 2.40 -22.35
C LYS A 124 -3.91 3.85 -21.98
N LEU A 125 -4.61 4.07 -20.88
CA LEU A 125 -5.07 5.39 -20.43
C LEU A 125 -3.99 6.18 -19.66
N CYS A 126 -3.19 5.47 -18.85
CA CYS A 126 -2.16 6.04 -17.96
C CYS A 126 -0.82 5.30 -18.09
N PRO A 127 -0.08 5.47 -19.20
CA PRO A 127 1.14 4.70 -19.48
C PRO A 127 2.29 4.95 -18.49
N ASN A 128 2.31 6.08 -17.79
CA ASN A 128 3.42 6.49 -16.92
C ASN A 128 3.21 6.12 -15.44
N HIS A 129 2.01 5.71 -15.04
CA HIS A 129 1.75 5.28 -13.68
C HIS A 129 2.06 3.80 -13.51
N LEU A 130 2.46 3.40 -12.32
CA LEU A 130 2.58 2.00 -11.99
C LEU A 130 1.20 1.36 -11.85
N ILE A 131 1.13 0.07 -12.19
CA ILE A 131 -0.07 -0.74 -12.03
C ILE A 131 0.24 -1.86 -11.05
N VAL A 132 -0.53 -1.89 -9.97
CA VAL A 132 -0.45 -2.89 -8.91
C VAL A 132 -1.60 -3.88 -9.10
N CYS A 133 -1.31 -5.17 -9.10
CA CYS A 133 -2.36 -6.19 -9.06
C CYS A 133 -2.51 -6.72 -7.64
N GLU A 134 -3.68 -6.51 -7.04
CA GLU A 134 -3.99 -7.06 -5.74
C GLU A 134 -4.39 -8.52 -5.84
N ILE A 135 -3.80 -9.35 -4.98
CA ILE A 135 -4.10 -10.77 -4.84
C ILE A 135 -4.69 -10.99 -3.46
N GLU A 136 -5.99 -11.26 -3.41
CA GLU A 136 -6.65 -11.63 -2.17
C GLU A 136 -6.19 -12.99 -1.67
N GLY A 137 -5.97 -13.08 -0.34
CA GLY A 137 -5.33 -14.23 0.31
C GLY A 137 -6.14 -15.53 0.42
N ASN A 138 -7.09 -15.82 -0.47
CA ASN A 138 -7.82 -17.08 -0.47
C ASN A 138 -6.96 -18.23 -1.03
N ARG A 139 -6.58 -19.18 -0.19
CA ARG A 139 -5.57 -20.22 -0.41
C ARG A 139 -5.68 -21.01 -1.73
N GLY A 140 -6.88 -21.27 -2.23
CA GLY A 140 -7.06 -22.11 -3.44
C GLY A 140 -6.80 -21.40 -4.78
N THR A 141 -6.67 -20.08 -4.80
CA THR A 141 -6.56 -19.28 -6.03
C THR A 141 -5.30 -18.43 -6.12
N ILE A 142 -4.56 -18.29 -5.01
CA ILE A 142 -3.37 -17.41 -4.95
C ILE A 142 -2.37 -17.76 -6.03
N GLU A 143 -2.04 -19.02 -6.18
CA GLU A 143 -1.02 -19.46 -7.12
C GLU A 143 -1.36 -19.07 -8.57
N LYS A 144 -2.58 -19.39 -9.02
CA LYS A 144 -3.03 -19.03 -10.38
C LYS A 144 -3.08 -17.51 -10.59
N ARG A 145 -3.49 -16.76 -9.56
CA ARG A 145 -3.55 -15.29 -9.63
C ARG A 145 -2.15 -14.67 -9.67
N VAL A 146 -1.20 -15.20 -8.89
CA VAL A 146 0.20 -14.78 -8.95
C VAL A 146 0.78 -15.06 -10.32
N ASP A 147 0.60 -16.27 -10.86
CA ASP A 147 1.10 -16.65 -12.19
C ASP A 147 0.50 -15.74 -13.27
N SER A 148 -0.80 -15.50 -13.23
CA SER A 148 -1.46 -14.57 -14.15
C SER A 148 -0.91 -13.14 -14.03
N ALA A 149 -0.70 -12.64 -12.82
CA ALA A 149 -0.14 -11.31 -12.61
C ALA A 149 1.33 -11.21 -13.05
N ILE A 150 2.12 -12.25 -12.87
CA ILE A 150 3.51 -12.33 -13.37
C ILE A 150 3.54 -12.25 -14.89
N MET A 151 2.69 -13.00 -15.57
CA MET A 151 2.65 -13.06 -17.04
C MET A 151 2.06 -11.81 -17.70
N CYS A 152 1.30 -11.01 -16.96
CA CYS A 152 0.69 -9.79 -17.50
C CYS A 152 1.70 -8.66 -17.62
N ALA A 153 2.07 -8.29 -18.86
CA ALA A 153 3.05 -7.21 -19.12
C ALA A 153 2.60 -5.83 -18.61
N SER A 154 1.30 -5.62 -18.47
CA SER A 154 0.74 -4.33 -18.00
C SER A 154 0.80 -4.16 -16.49
N ILE A 155 1.11 -5.21 -15.71
CA ILE A 155 1.26 -5.15 -14.26
C ILE A 155 2.73 -4.93 -13.90
N ASP A 156 3.01 -3.91 -13.10
CA ASP A 156 4.38 -3.60 -12.65
C ASP A 156 4.72 -4.21 -11.28
N LEU A 157 3.72 -4.33 -10.39
CA LEU A 157 3.87 -4.85 -9.02
C LEU A 157 2.76 -5.82 -8.68
N ILE A 158 3.06 -6.69 -7.74
CA ILE A 158 2.06 -7.55 -7.10
C ILE A 158 1.87 -7.09 -5.67
N SER A 159 0.62 -7.02 -5.22
CA SER A 159 0.29 -6.76 -3.83
C SER A 159 -0.56 -7.87 -3.24
N ILE A 160 -0.45 -8.04 -1.94
CA ILE A 160 -1.25 -9.02 -1.19
C ILE A 160 -1.90 -8.36 0.02
N SER A 161 -3.09 -8.84 0.38
CA SER A 161 -3.76 -8.44 1.61
C SER A 161 -3.45 -9.43 2.74
N LEU A 162 -3.02 -8.91 3.89
CA LEU A 162 -2.79 -9.66 5.12
C LEU A 162 -3.85 -9.27 6.16
N LEU A 163 -4.97 -9.93 6.09
CA LEU A 163 -6.14 -9.69 6.94
C LEU A 163 -6.44 -10.96 7.76
N PRO A 164 -5.67 -11.27 8.81
CA PRO A 164 -5.72 -12.54 9.52
C PRO A 164 -7.09 -12.92 10.06
N PHE A 165 -7.88 -11.93 10.48
CA PHE A 165 -9.25 -12.15 10.95
C PHE A 165 -10.20 -12.52 9.83
N GLU A 166 -10.21 -11.76 8.76
CA GLU A 166 -11.05 -12.01 7.59
C GLU A 166 -10.67 -13.34 6.91
N SER A 167 -9.37 -13.69 6.98
CA SER A 167 -8.84 -14.96 6.47
C SER A 167 -9.04 -16.15 7.42
N GLY A 168 -9.65 -15.95 8.59
CA GLY A 168 -9.86 -17.00 9.58
C GLY A 168 -8.56 -17.56 10.20
N TRP A 169 -7.46 -16.81 10.16
CA TRP A 169 -6.18 -17.24 10.75
C TRP A 169 -6.15 -17.10 12.27
N VAL A 170 -6.98 -16.21 12.79
CA VAL A 170 -7.09 -15.87 14.21
C VAL A 170 -8.54 -15.83 14.61
N ALA A 171 -8.88 -16.43 15.73
CA ALA A 171 -10.18 -16.27 16.37
C ALA A 171 -10.15 -15.12 17.41
N PRO A 172 -11.25 -14.39 17.59
CA PRO A 172 -11.31 -13.28 18.55
C PRO A 172 -10.97 -13.69 19.99
N THR A 173 -11.23 -14.95 20.34
CA THR A 173 -11.01 -15.52 21.69
C THR A 173 -9.56 -15.93 21.96
N SER A 174 -8.69 -15.92 20.94
CA SER A 174 -7.32 -16.44 21.05
C SER A 174 -6.27 -15.55 20.38
N LEU A 175 -6.36 -14.23 20.55
CA LEU A 175 -5.46 -13.26 19.92
C LEU A 175 -3.98 -13.55 20.17
N TYR A 176 -3.60 -13.82 21.41
CA TYR A 176 -2.20 -14.06 21.74
C TYR A 176 -1.66 -15.33 21.07
N LEU A 177 -2.39 -16.43 21.15
CA LEU A 177 -2.01 -17.69 20.48
C LEU A 177 -2.08 -17.55 18.96
N GLY A 178 -3.01 -16.73 18.46
CA GLY A 178 -3.20 -16.43 17.05
C GLY A 178 -2.04 -15.65 16.44
N LEU A 179 -1.33 -14.82 17.20
CA LEU A 179 -0.23 -14.01 16.69
C LEU A 179 0.89 -14.87 16.08
N ARG A 180 1.34 -15.92 16.78
CA ARG A 180 2.32 -16.87 16.27
C ARG A 180 1.85 -17.55 14.99
N ASN A 181 0.59 -17.94 14.94
CA ASN A 181 -0.02 -18.54 13.77
C ASN A 181 -0.03 -17.56 12.58
N CYS A 182 -0.29 -16.26 12.84
CA CYS A 182 -0.22 -15.22 11.81
C CYS A 182 1.19 -15.04 11.26
N TYR A 183 2.21 -15.07 12.10
CA TYR A 183 3.61 -15.01 11.65
C TYR A 183 3.92 -16.16 10.70
N MET A 184 3.61 -17.40 11.12
CA MET A 184 3.87 -18.59 10.33
C MET A 184 3.13 -18.55 8.99
N LYS A 185 1.83 -18.28 9.01
CA LYS A 185 1.00 -18.23 7.78
C LYS A 185 1.39 -17.10 6.84
N SER A 186 1.76 -15.94 7.38
CA SER A 186 2.25 -14.83 6.55
C SER A 186 3.61 -15.15 5.94
N ALA A 187 4.52 -15.74 6.71
CA ALA A 187 5.82 -16.16 6.21
C ALA A 187 5.69 -17.22 5.11
N ASP A 188 4.85 -18.23 5.32
CA ASP A 188 4.57 -19.27 4.32
C ASP A 188 3.99 -18.67 3.04
N LEU A 189 3.03 -17.77 3.17
CA LEU A 189 2.43 -17.07 2.03
C LEU A 189 3.47 -16.27 1.25
N PHE A 190 4.29 -15.48 1.94
CA PHE A 190 5.36 -14.73 1.31
C PHE A 190 6.36 -15.64 0.59
N GLN A 191 6.74 -16.76 1.20
CA GLN A 191 7.66 -17.72 0.60
C GLN A 191 7.06 -18.41 -0.64
N GLN A 192 5.78 -18.81 -0.59
CA GLN A 192 5.08 -19.40 -1.74
C GLN A 192 5.05 -18.43 -2.91
N ILE A 193 4.69 -17.17 -2.66
CA ILE A 193 4.66 -16.13 -3.69
C ILE A 193 6.08 -15.86 -4.23
N ALA A 194 7.07 -15.71 -3.34
CA ALA A 194 8.45 -15.44 -3.74
C ALA A 194 9.03 -16.56 -4.64
N ARG A 195 8.73 -17.82 -4.36
CA ARG A 195 9.17 -18.95 -5.22
C ARG A 195 8.60 -18.82 -6.64
N ARG A 196 7.34 -18.41 -6.79
CA ARG A 196 6.73 -18.19 -8.11
C ARG A 196 7.28 -16.96 -8.81
N MET A 197 7.60 -15.92 -8.03
CA MET A 197 8.17 -14.68 -8.53
C MET A 197 9.68 -14.76 -8.77
N SER A 198 10.34 -15.90 -8.51
CA SER A 198 11.80 -16.05 -8.63
C SER A 198 12.34 -15.71 -10.01
N LEU A 199 11.53 -15.89 -11.05
CA LEU A 199 11.85 -15.55 -12.44
C LEU A 199 11.27 -14.19 -12.89
N SER A 200 10.63 -13.45 -11.98
CA SER A 200 10.02 -12.15 -12.27
C SER A 200 10.77 -11.04 -11.56
N GLU A 201 10.98 -9.92 -12.24
CA GLU A 201 11.55 -8.71 -11.66
C GLU A 201 10.51 -7.84 -10.95
N LYS A 202 9.23 -8.26 -10.97
CA LYS A 202 8.14 -7.50 -10.33
C LYS A 202 8.32 -7.50 -8.82
N PRO A 203 8.28 -6.32 -8.16
CA PRO A 203 8.34 -6.27 -6.70
C PRO A 203 7.03 -6.73 -6.05
N LEU A 204 7.13 -7.18 -4.79
CA LEU A 204 6.00 -7.55 -3.95
C LEU A 204 5.79 -6.54 -2.85
N MET A 205 4.55 -6.14 -2.62
CA MET A 205 4.13 -5.30 -1.51
C MET A 205 2.95 -5.89 -0.74
N VAL A 206 2.60 -5.28 0.37
CA VAL A 206 1.36 -5.53 1.10
C VAL A 206 0.42 -4.36 0.91
N SER A 207 -0.75 -4.59 0.32
CA SER A 207 -1.78 -3.55 0.06
C SER A 207 -2.67 -3.28 1.26
N ALA A 208 -2.84 -4.27 2.14
CA ALA A 208 -3.59 -4.13 3.38
C ALA A 208 -3.02 -5.05 4.44
N CYS A 209 -2.48 -4.49 5.52
CA CYS A 209 -2.02 -5.22 6.68
C CYS A 209 -2.87 -4.83 7.88
N ALA A 210 -3.58 -5.78 8.47
CA ALA A 210 -4.39 -5.55 9.65
C ALA A 210 -4.10 -6.55 10.75
N TYR A 211 -4.13 -6.09 11.99
CA TYR A 211 -4.21 -6.90 13.19
C TYR A 211 -4.97 -6.10 14.26
N PRO A 212 -5.83 -6.72 15.06
CA PRO A 212 -6.64 -5.99 16.02
C PRO A 212 -5.80 -5.47 17.19
N ARG A 213 -6.35 -4.46 17.86
CA ARG A 213 -5.89 -4.04 19.18
C ARG A 213 -6.05 -5.19 20.17
N ASP A 214 -5.25 -5.15 21.21
CA ASP A 214 -5.31 -6.13 22.30
C ASP A 214 -6.73 -6.22 22.86
N LYS A 215 -7.19 -7.44 23.14
CA LYS A 215 -8.57 -7.73 23.59
C LYS A 215 -9.69 -7.22 22.66
N MET A 216 -9.41 -6.97 21.38
CA MET A 216 -10.38 -6.46 20.40
C MET A 216 -11.01 -5.09 20.75
N PHE A 217 -10.34 -4.29 21.54
CA PHE A 217 -10.79 -2.95 21.86
C PHE A 217 -10.82 -2.05 20.62
N ARG A 218 -11.66 -1.01 20.62
CA ARG A 218 -11.85 -0.08 19.49
C ARG A 218 -11.33 1.33 19.77
N LEU A 219 -11.22 1.69 21.05
CA LEU A 219 -10.86 3.06 21.44
C LEU A 219 -9.38 3.38 21.23
N PRO A 220 -9.03 4.64 20.97
CA PRO A 220 -7.66 5.08 20.72
C PRO A 220 -6.65 4.71 21.82
N GLU A 221 -7.06 4.76 23.08
CA GLU A 221 -6.19 4.51 24.25
C GLU A 221 -5.96 3.02 24.52
N SER A 222 -6.61 2.14 23.77
CA SER A 222 -6.49 0.71 23.97
C SER A 222 -5.10 0.20 23.58
N ALA A 223 -4.61 -0.82 24.31
CA ALA A 223 -3.31 -1.43 24.05
C ALA A 223 -3.21 -2.02 22.64
N THR A 224 -2.01 -1.96 22.07
CA THR A 224 -1.71 -2.33 20.67
C THR A 224 -0.52 -3.26 20.52
N SER A 225 0.00 -3.83 21.63
CA SER A 225 1.28 -4.55 21.63
C SER A 225 1.31 -5.76 20.68
N LEU A 226 0.23 -6.52 20.58
CA LEU A 226 0.15 -7.65 19.64
C LEU A 226 0.10 -7.17 18.18
N ARG A 227 -0.70 -6.14 17.92
CA ARG A 227 -0.80 -5.52 16.61
C ARG A 227 0.55 -4.94 16.16
N ASP A 228 1.21 -4.21 17.04
CA ASP A 228 2.48 -3.55 16.75
C ASP A 228 3.59 -4.57 16.47
N SER A 229 3.59 -5.68 17.20
CA SER A 229 4.49 -6.81 16.95
C SER A 229 4.25 -7.44 15.58
N TYR A 230 2.99 -7.62 15.17
CA TYR A 230 2.67 -8.15 13.84
C TYR A 230 3.05 -7.18 12.73
N PHE A 231 2.77 -5.90 12.90
CA PHE A 231 3.16 -4.85 11.93
C PHE A 231 4.67 -4.77 11.77
N GLN A 232 5.42 -4.84 12.86
CA GLN A 232 6.88 -4.85 12.81
C GLN A 232 7.42 -6.09 12.08
N PHE A 233 6.82 -7.26 12.30
CA PHE A 233 7.17 -8.47 11.57
C PHE A 233 6.97 -8.28 10.06
N VAL A 234 5.81 -7.82 9.62
CA VAL A 234 5.53 -7.60 8.20
C VAL A 234 6.47 -6.56 7.59
N LEU A 235 6.68 -5.44 8.30
CA LEU A 235 7.53 -4.35 7.81
C LEU A 235 8.99 -4.78 7.62
N ASN A 236 9.50 -5.63 8.50
CA ASN A 236 10.90 -6.10 8.49
C ASN A 236 11.09 -7.44 7.77
N PHE A 237 10.02 -8.01 7.20
CA PHE A 237 10.13 -9.27 6.51
C PHE A 237 11.16 -9.22 5.39
N THR A 238 12.05 -10.20 5.40
CA THR A 238 13.10 -10.38 4.40
C THR A 238 12.96 -11.78 3.81
N PHE A 239 12.97 -11.87 2.49
CA PHE A 239 12.89 -13.15 1.78
C PHE A 239 14.19 -13.95 1.96
N PRO A 240 14.14 -15.14 2.58
CA PRO A 240 15.34 -15.89 2.90
C PRO A 240 16.19 -16.25 1.67
N SER A 241 15.53 -16.49 0.52
CA SER A 241 16.22 -16.90 -0.72
C SER A 241 16.94 -15.78 -1.45
N SER A 242 16.56 -14.52 -1.26
CA SER A 242 17.10 -13.39 -2.03
C SER A 242 17.61 -12.23 -1.19
N GLY A 243 17.37 -12.23 0.12
CA GLY A 243 17.66 -11.09 0.99
C GLY A 243 16.83 -9.84 0.69
N LYS A 244 15.92 -9.89 -0.29
CA LYS A 244 15.04 -8.77 -0.66
C LYS A 244 13.98 -8.55 0.42
N ARG A 245 13.48 -7.31 0.50
CA ARG A 245 12.35 -6.92 1.36
C ARG A 245 11.11 -6.64 0.53
N LEU A 246 9.96 -6.59 1.21
CA LEU A 246 8.75 -6.03 0.61
C LEU A 246 9.03 -4.61 0.14
N CYS A 247 8.61 -4.28 -1.10
CA CYS A 247 8.84 -2.95 -1.67
C CYS A 247 7.95 -1.86 -1.04
N GLY A 248 6.89 -2.24 -0.34
CA GLY A 248 5.99 -1.33 0.35
C GLY A 248 4.99 -2.06 1.24
N VAL A 249 4.37 -1.31 2.14
CA VAL A 249 3.31 -1.81 3.03
C VAL A 249 2.28 -0.71 3.25
N HIS A 250 1.01 -1.02 3.04
CA HIS A 250 -0.11 -0.21 3.52
C HIS A 250 -0.78 -0.92 4.69
N PHE A 251 -1.01 -0.20 5.78
CA PHE A 251 -1.69 -0.70 6.96
C PHE A 251 -3.18 -0.36 6.90
N GLN A 252 -3.99 -1.23 7.40
CA GLN A 252 -5.41 -1.03 7.58
C GLN A 252 -5.61 -0.53 9.01
N ARG A 253 -6.38 0.35 9.25
CA ARG A 253 -7.27 1.31 8.68
C ARG A 253 -6.98 2.63 9.38
N TRP A 254 -6.63 3.69 8.65
CA TRP A 254 -6.38 4.99 9.25
C TRP A 254 -7.69 5.69 9.55
N GLU A 255 -7.85 6.16 10.75
CA GLU A 255 -9.05 6.87 11.21
C GLU A 255 -8.69 8.03 12.14
N LEU A 256 -9.47 9.10 12.06
CA LEU A 256 -9.42 10.15 13.05
C LEU A 256 -10.17 9.68 14.30
N PRO A 257 -9.78 10.15 15.52
CA PRO A 257 -10.52 9.87 16.74
C PRO A 257 -12.00 10.28 16.58
N PRO A 258 -12.93 9.52 17.14
CA PRO A 258 -14.34 9.87 17.08
C PRO A 258 -14.61 11.21 17.76
N VAL A 259 -15.54 11.97 17.21
CA VAL A 259 -16.06 13.19 17.82
C VAL A 259 -17.42 12.89 18.40
N GLY A 260 -17.55 12.95 19.74
CA GLY A 260 -18.78 12.58 20.44
C GLY A 260 -19.02 11.07 20.48
N ASP A 261 -20.29 10.66 20.44
CA ASP A 261 -20.71 9.24 20.56
C ASP A 261 -20.77 8.49 19.22
N ASP A 262 -20.27 9.08 18.12
CA ASP A 262 -20.30 8.43 16.81
C ASP A 262 -19.08 7.54 16.60
N ASP A 263 -19.12 6.34 17.18
CA ASP A 263 -18.08 5.29 17.07
C ASP A 263 -18.47 4.14 16.12
N LYS A 264 -19.58 4.24 15.42
CA LYS A 264 -20.15 3.12 14.62
C LYS A 264 -19.22 2.63 13.51
N HIS A 265 -18.35 3.49 12.99
CA HIS A 265 -17.38 3.13 11.94
C HIS A 265 -16.07 2.59 12.51
N LEU A 266 -15.83 2.73 13.82
CA LEU A 266 -14.58 2.29 14.46
C LEU A 266 -14.51 0.78 14.55
N THR A 267 -13.33 0.24 14.35
CA THR A 267 -13.05 -1.19 14.48
C THR A 267 -11.81 -1.42 15.35
N SER A 268 -11.66 -2.65 15.83
CA SER A 268 -10.42 -3.05 16.53
C SER A 268 -9.16 -2.99 15.64
N MET A 269 -9.33 -2.83 14.32
CA MET A 269 -8.25 -2.68 13.35
C MET A 269 -7.83 -1.22 13.14
N SER A 270 -8.58 -0.25 13.66
CA SER A 270 -8.33 1.17 13.44
C SER A 270 -6.98 1.63 14.00
N ILE A 271 -6.25 2.44 13.22
CA ILE A 271 -5.02 3.11 13.60
C ILE A 271 -5.35 4.59 13.75
N TYR A 272 -5.06 5.16 14.90
CA TYR A 272 -5.35 6.56 15.21
C TYR A 272 -4.09 7.43 15.22
N PRO A 273 -4.22 8.75 15.03
CA PRO A 273 -3.13 9.70 15.25
C PRO A 273 -2.50 9.61 16.65
N THR A 274 -3.26 9.19 17.66
CA THR A 274 -2.82 9.04 19.05
C THR A 274 -2.07 7.73 19.32
N ASP A 275 -2.02 6.80 18.38
CA ASP A 275 -1.27 5.53 18.51
C ASP A 275 0.25 5.74 18.38
N THR A 276 0.83 6.51 19.27
CA THR A 276 2.25 6.91 19.20
C THR A 276 3.21 5.73 19.25
N VAL A 277 2.85 4.66 19.97
CA VAL A 277 3.67 3.43 20.03
C VAL A 277 3.69 2.74 18.66
N THR A 278 2.53 2.55 18.03
CA THR A 278 2.43 2.02 16.68
C THR A 278 3.26 2.82 15.68
N GLN A 279 3.17 4.15 15.73
CA GLN A 279 3.92 5.03 14.84
C GLN A 279 5.44 4.89 15.03
N ARG A 280 5.90 4.80 16.27
CA ARG A 280 7.33 4.57 16.58
C ARG A 280 7.81 3.21 16.06
N VAL A 281 7.02 2.16 16.25
CA VAL A 281 7.31 0.80 15.75
C VAL A 281 7.44 0.81 14.22
N LEU A 282 6.65 1.60 13.53
CA LEU A 282 6.68 1.74 12.08
C LEU A 282 7.79 2.70 11.57
N GLY A 283 8.58 3.29 12.46
CA GLY A 283 9.64 4.25 12.09
C GLY A 283 9.10 5.59 11.59
N LEU A 284 7.88 5.95 11.96
CA LEU A 284 7.18 7.15 11.49
C LEU A 284 7.28 8.33 12.47
N GLY A 285 7.78 8.12 13.68
CA GLY A 285 7.99 9.20 14.65
C GLY A 285 9.10 10.15 14.17
N ARG A 286 8.83 11.45 14.14
CA ARG A 286 9.91 12.44 14.15
C ARG A 286 10.56 12.38 15.53
N GLU A 287 11.87 12.16 15.57
CA GLU A 287 12.67 12.43 16.76
C GLU A 287 12.57 13.91 17.15
#